data_1a13f9b73ad5ecc6a2b365afc15c6154
#
_entry.id   1a13f9b73ad5ecc6a2b365afc15c6154
#
_cell.length_a   1.000
_cell.length_b   1.000
_cell.length_c   1.000
_cell.angle_alpha   90.00
_cell.angle_beta   90.00
_cell.angle_gamma   90.00
#
_symmetry.space_group_name_H-M   'P 1'
#
loop_
_entity.id
_entity.type
_entity.pdbx_description
1 polymer ?
#
loop_
_entity_poly.entity_id
_entity_poly.type
_entity_poly.pdbx_seq_one_letter_code
_entity_poly.pdbx_strand_id
1 'polypeptide(L)'
;MENLFGTDGIRGRVILDDCSDEEALQRIVEERELMPQLMQLLGESLGRTLPEDGQGDTIVIGWDERPDNHTLASWLTLGFHASNCTVIHIGLASTPMLHYAVLETGARLGCMITASHNPVEDSGIKVFDARGRKSMPEYEQLVTSSAYSLSQEDREIDTTDREAWMKPSSQHHVDHPQWLEKRLRLAESTFSKSLSFPSSILLDSSKGHASTWLSAWLNGHGIEVEEVSQEAVAMNAGCGAGELSPGQSWTWVEAKTSEHLLVRSVSPQAEGTIIAAALDGDGDRCLLLQETRDGICVVDGDDIADAILSSLDADWIVAASIESNLTLLTSVRQQESMVGIETAVGDRWLSHALYQHHSLTGDGYPIMLGIEDSGHLVLPSPHPDGTSWSLVGDGAMTLIMSLLAMQETSSSSMEKGWKRRVSAKNPNRWMWDGKNQHADSVETMALTHFALAGEVTNWQRMGLEGEPNLMLIRCQLNGSDVSLGIRNSGTQAKTSVSLRFAKADPGFDAMLLLRSIQNFLLRTFNPVAH
;
A
#
# COMPACT_ATOMS: atom_id res chain seq x y z
N MET A 1 -12.25 6.06 23.49
CA MET A 1 -10.88 6.18 22.94
C MET A 1 -10.97 6.05 21.43
N GLU A 2 -10.48 7.02 20.69
CA GLU A 2 -10.35 6.88 19.25
C GLU A 2 -9.06 6.13 18.91
N ASN A 3 -9.10 5.31 17.86
CA ASN A 3 -7.93 4.57 17.43
C ASN A 3 -6.91 5.53 16.79
N LEU A 4 -5.65 5.42 17.18
CA LEU A 4 -4.56 6.24 16.63
C LEU A 4 -4.18 5.78 15.22
N PHE A 5 -4.28 4.46 14.96
CA PHE A 5 -3.89 3.85 13.70
C PHE A 5 -4.96 4.02 12.61
N GLY A 6 -4.48 4.28 11.40
CA GLY A 6 -5.27 4.29 10.17
C GLY A 6 -5.20 2.96 9.40
N THR A 7 -5.40 3.00 8.09
CA THR A 7 -5.33 1.81 7.22
C THR A 7 -3.92 1.22 7.16
N ASP A 8 -2.88 2.05 7.26
CA ASP A 8 -1.48 1.64 7.17
C ASP A 8 -0.63 2.51 8.10
N GLY A 9 -0.67 2.20 9.41
CA GLY A 9 0.04 2.90 10.45
C GLY A 9 -0.61 4.21 10.94
N ILE A 10 0.16 5.00 11.65
CA ILE A 10 -0.21 6.34 12.12
C ILE A 10 0.42 7.37 11.19
N ARG A 11 -0.33 8.37 10.75
CA ARG A 11 0.19 9.45 9.88
C ARG A 11 -0.37 10.80 10.30
N GLY A 12 0.46 11.83 10.19
CA GLY A 12 0.07 13.21 10.46
C GLY A 12 1.10 14.19 9.93
N ARG A 13 0.71 15.47 9.88
CA ARG A 13 1.63 16.58 9.59
C ARG A 13 2.61 16.74 10.75
N VAL A 14 3.89 16.83 10.44
CA VAL A 14 4.92 16.95 11.47
C VAL A 14 4.92 18.36 12.06
N ILE A 15 4.84 18.44 13.39
CA ILE A 15 4.96 19.65 14.19
C ILE A 15 5.98 19.37 15.29
N LEU A 16 7.06 20.16 15.35
CA LEU A 16 8.17 19.94 16.28
C LEU A 16 8.06 20.74 17.58
N ASP A 17 6.89 21.27 17.89
CA ASP A 17 6.65 22.01 19.12
C ASP A 17 6.60 21.06 20.32
N ASP A 18 7.04 21.55 21.49
CA ASP A 18 6.90 20.83 22.75
C ASP A 18 5.45 20.85 23.23
N CYS A 19 4.96 19.72 23.70
CA CYS A 19 3.61 19.57 24.27
C CYS A 19 3.58 18.45 25.33
N SER A 20 2.47 18.33 26.06
CA SER A 20 2.25 17.17 26.93
C SER A 20 1.85 15.93 26.13
N ASP A 21 1.96 14.74 26.75
CA ASP A 21 1.51 13.48 26.16
C ASP A 21 0.01 13.53 25.82
N GLU A 22 -0.81 14.11 26.68
CA GLU A 22 -2.25 14.29 26.47
C GLU A 22 -2.54 15.19 25.27
N GLU A 23 -1.84 16.32 25.16
CA GLU A 23 -1.97 17.23 24.04
C GLU A 23 -1.52 16.58 22.74
N ALA A 24 -0.42 15.80 22.74
CA ALA A 24 0.05 15.07 21.56
C ALA A 24 -1.00 14.06 21.07
N LEU A 25 -1.66 13.33 21.99
CA LEU A 25 -2.78 12.43 21.65
C LEU A 25 -3.98 13.18 21.09
N GLN A 26 -4.34 14.31 21.68
CA GLN A 26 -5.45 15.12 21.17
C GLN A 26 -5.16 15.64 19.76
N ARG A 27 -3.98 16.20 19.53
CA ARG A 27 -3.59 16.80 18.24
C ARG A 27 -3.54 15.76 17.10
N ILE A 28 -3.05 14.55 17.34
CA ILE A 28 -3.06 13.52 16.29
C ILE A 28 -4.48 13.06 15.93
N VAL A 29 -5.38 13.00 16.92
CA VAL A 29 -6.76 12.56 16.71
C VAL A 29 -7.59 13.65 16.02
N GLU A 30 -7.54 14.89 16.51
CA GLU A 30 -8.40 15.97 16.07
C GLU A 30 -7.84 16.71 14.84
N GLU A 31 -6.51 16.93 14.78
CA GLU A 31 -5.85 17.80 13.81
C GLU A 31 -4.94 17.05 12.83
N ARG A 32 -4.68 15.76 13.09
CA ARG A 32 -3.70 14.95 12.34
C ARG A 32 -2.30 15.55 12.38
N GLU A 33 -1.90 16.06 13.53
CA GLU A 33 -0.55 16.55 13.79
C GLU A 33 0.28 15.51 14.54
N LEU A 34 1.48 15.25 14.03
CA LEU A 34 2.43 14.27 14.56
C LEU A 34 3.53 15.01 15.32
N MET A 35 3.55 14.82 16.64
CA MET A 35 4.48 15.47 17.55
C MET A 35 5.60 14.53 17.98
N PRO A 36 6.81 15.02 18.32
CA PRO A 36 7.88 14.22 18.90
C PRO A 36 7.44 13.48 20.18
N GLN A 37 6.66 14.12 21.05
CA GLN A 37 6.11 13.51 22.27
C GLN A 37 5.22 12.31 21.97
N LEU A 38 4.42 12.38 20.89
CA LEU A 38 3.64 11.22 20.46
C LEU A 38 4.54 10.05 20.05
N MET A 39 5.64 10.31 19.35
CA MET A 39 6.59 9.25 18.94
C MET A 39 7.23 8.59 20.18
N GLN A 40 7.59 9.37 21.20
CA GLN A 40 8.08 8.83 22.45
C GLN A 40 7.02 7.97 23.15
N LEU A 41 5.79 8.49 23.28
CA LEU A 41 4.68 7.79 23.88
C LEU A 41 4.34 6.48 23.15
N LEU A 42 4.40 6.49 21.82
CA LEU A 42 4.22 5.30 20.98
C LEU A 42 5.35 4.29 21.19
N GLY A 43 6.61 4.73 21.23
CA GLY A 43 7.76 3.86 21.49
C GLY A 43 7.63 3.12 22.83
N GLU A 44 7.25 3.83 23.88
CA GLU A 44 7.02 3.24 25.18
C GLU A 44 5.80 2.30 25.20
N SER A 45 4.71 2.69 24.54
CA SER A 45 3.51 1.86 24.42
C SER A 45 3.77 0.56 23.66
N LEU A 46 4.47 0.63 22.54
CA LEU A 46 4.89 -0.53 21.75
C LEU A 46 5.82 -1.45 22.56
N GLY A 47 6.79 -0.87 23.28
CA GLY A 47 7.72 -1.64 24.12
C GLY A 47 7.02 -2.34 25.31
N ARG A 48 6.00 -1.73 25.90
CA ARG A 48 5.20 -2.35 26.98
C ARG A 48 4.21 -3.41 26.48
N THR A 49 3.88 -3.41 25.18
CA THR A 49 2.87 -4.28 24.57
C THR A 49 3.44 -5.18 23.49
N LEU A 50 4.72 -5.56 23.59
CA LEU A 50 5.36 -6.41 22.59
C LEU A 50 4.52 -7.66 22.27
N PRO A 51 4.34 -8.03 20.97
CA PRO A 51 3.59 -9.23 20.60
C PRO A 51 4.17 -10.49 21.26
N GLU A 52 3.34 -11.48 21.53
CA GLU A 52 3.79 -12.75 22.12
C GLU A 52 4.63 -13.59 21.16
N ASP A 53 4.39 -13.47 19.85
CA ASP A 53 5.19 -14.14 18.84
C ASP A 53 6.53 -13.40 18.63
N GLY A 54 7.60 -14.11 18.83
CA GLY A 54 8.96 -13.58 18.82
C GLY A 54 9.65 -13.69 20.18
N GLN A 55 10.96 -13.50 20.20
CA GLN A 55 11.78 -13.56 21.41
C GLN A 55 12.61 -12.29 21.58
N GLY A 56 12.95 -11.98 22.82
CA GLY A 56 13.77 -10.82 23.14
C GLY A 56 12.99 -9.51 23.14
N ASP A 57 13.74 -8.41 23.15
CA ASP A 57 13.28 -7.04 23.28
C ASP A 57 13.91 -6.11 22.23
N THR A 58 14.47 -6.68 21.17
CA THR A 58 15.14 -5.94 20.09
C THR A 58 14.13 -5.37 19.13
N ILE A 59 14.27 -4.08 18.83
CA ILE A 59 13.44 -3.30 17.91
C ILE A 59 14.32 -2.76 16.79
N VAL A 60 13.89 -2.89 15.54
CA VAL A 60 14.56 -2.25 14.39
C VAL A 60 13.79 -0.98 13.99
N ILE A 61 14.52 0.12 13.82
CA ILE A 61 13.96 1.39 13.35
C ILE A 61 14.69 1.83 12.08
N GLY A 62 13.90 2.14 11.03
CA GLY A 62 14.35 2.78 9.80
C GLY A 62 13.43 3.94 9.45
N TRP A 63 13.87 4.81 8.55
CA TRP A 63 13.09 5.99 8.12
C TRP A 63 13.36 6.36 6.67
N ASP A 64 12.39 6.99 6.03
CA ASP A 64 12.53 7.52 4.68
C ASP A 64 13.17 8.92 4.65
N GLU A 65 13.35 9.48 3.44
CA GLU A 65 14.10 10.72 3.17
C GLU A 65 13.41 12.02 3.64
N ARG A 66 12.33 11.95 4.43
CA ARG A 66 11.64 13.14 4.95
C ARG A 66 12.51 13.87 5.96
N PRO A 67 12.49 15.23 5.97
CA PRO A 67 13.45 16.03 6.75
C PRO A 67 13.45 15.73 8.24
N ASP A 68 12.27 15.53 8.84
CA ASP A 68 12.09 15.44 10.28
C ASP A 68 12.12 14.01 10.84
N ASN A 69 12.23 12.99 9.95
CA ASN A 69 12.15 11.59 10.35
C ASN A 69 13.29 11.16 11.27
N HIS A 70 14.49 11.71 11.12
CA HIS A 70 15.59 11.47 12.04
C HIS A 70 15.25 11.93 13.47
N THR A 71 14.61 13.09 13.60
CA THR A 71 14.14 13.59 14.91
C THR A 71 13.05 12.69 15.47
N LEU A 72 12.05 12.32 14.68
CA LEU A 72 10.97 11.43 15.09
C LEU A 72 11.51 10.05 15.52
N ALA A 73 12.52 9.50 14.79
CA ALA A 73 13.21 8.27 15.16
C ALA A 73 13.89 8.36 16.52
N SER A 74 14.53 9.48 16.82
CA SER A 74 15.20 9.68 18.12
C SER A 74 14.21 9.68 19.28
N TRP A 75 13.04 10.27 19.10
CA TRP A 75 11.98 10.27 20.12
C TRP A 75 11.32 8.90 20.27
N LEU A 76 11.08 8.18 19.17
CA LEU A 76 10.57 6.82 19.22
C LEU A 76 11.54 5.88 19.97
N THR A 77 12.84 6.04 19.72
CA THR A 77 13.92 5.30 20.42
C THR A 77 13.90 5.56 21.90
N LEU A 78 13.72 6.82 22.30
CA LEU A 78 13.61 7.22 23.71
C LEU A 78 12.47 6.46 24.41
N GLY A 79 11.31 6.35 23.76
CA GLY A 79 10.17 5.59 24.28
C GLY A 79 10.47 4.11 24.45
N PHE A 80 11.12 3.48 23.48
CA PHE A 80 11.54 2.07 23.58
C PHE A 80 12.54 1.85 24.71
N HIS A 81 13.51 2.75 24.89
CA HIS A 81 14.45 2.66 26.02
C HIS A 81 13.75 2.81 27.37
N ALA A 82 12.71 3.66 27.47
CA ALA A 82 11.90 3.77 28.69
C ALA A 82 11.18 2.45 29.03
N SER A 83 10.96 1.58 28.06
CA SER A 83 10.40 0.23 28.22
C SER A 83 11.46 -0.88 28.29
N ASN A 84 12.74 -0.53 28.48
CA ASN A 84 13.89 -1.45 28.50
C ASN A 84 14.09 -2.27 27.22
N CYS A 85 13.64 -1.77 26.06
CA CYS A 85 13.90 -2.38 24.76
C CYS A 85 15.27 -1.99 24.23
N THR A 86 15.90 -2.91 23.50
CA THR A 86 17.12 -2.66 22.73
C THR A 86 16.76 -2.18 21.34
N VAL A 87 17.33 -1.06 20.87
CA VAL A 87 17.01 -0.49 19.55
C VAL A 87 18.19 -0.61 18.60
N ILE A 88 17.92 -1.10 17.41
CA ILE A 88 18.82 -1.15 16.25
C ILE A 88 18.33 -0.15 15.22
N HIS A 89 19.13 0.84 14.85
CA HIS A 89 18.85 1.76 13.76
C HIS A 89 19.46 1.26 12.46
N ILE A 90 18.69 1.23 11.39
CA ILE A 90 19.19 0.95 10.03
C ILE A 90 19.35 2.22 9.19
N GLY A 91 18.96 3.38 9.74
CA GLY A 91 19.09 4.66 9.06
C GLY A 91 18.06 4.88 7.96
N LEU A 92 18.48 5.58 6.91
CA LEU A 92 17.65 5.79 5.72
C LEU A 92 17.33 4.46 5.05
N ALA A 93 16.06 4.18 4.83
CA ALA A 93 15.59 2.90 4.34
C ALA A 93 14.28 3.02 3.55
N SER A 94 13.98 2.01 2.77
CA SER A 94 12.64 1.74 2.24
C SER A 94 11.87 0.78 3.17
N THR A 95 10.56 0.73 3.02
CA THR A 95 9.70 -0.22 3.76
C THR A 95 10.14 -1.68 3.55
N PRO A 96 10.43 -2.19 2.33
CA PRO A 96 10.94 -3.54 2.15
C PRO A 96 12.34 -3.77 2.75
N MET A 97 13.19 -2.75 2.81
CA MET A 97 14.48 -2.84 3.50
C MET A 97 14.32 -3.01 5.01
N LEU A 98 13.39 -2.27 5.64
CA LEU A 98 13.07 -2.48 7.05
C LEU A 98 12.51 -3.87 7.31
N HIS A 99 11.59 -4.35 6.46
CA HIS A 99 11.05 -5.71 6.55
C HIS A 99 12.18 -6.74 6.57
N TYR A 100 13.13 -6.65 5.64
CA TYR A 100 14.28 -7.55 5.60
C TYR A 100 15.14 -7.44 6.86
N ALA A 101 15.41 -6.24 7.34
CA ALA A 101 16.19 -6.00 8.57
C ALA A 101 15.56 -6.64 9.82
N VAL A 102 14.21 -6.62 9.92
CA VAL A 102 13.50 -7.34 11.00
C VAL A 102 13.78 -8.82 10.96
N LEU A 103 13.70 -9.42 9.77
CA LEU A 103 13.96 -10.86 9.58
C LEU A 103 15.44 -11.21 9.83
N GLU A 104 16.36 -10.38 9.34
CA GLU A 104 17.81 -10.60 9.43
C GLU A 104 18.30 -10.51 10.88
N THR A 105 17.82 -9.54 11.64
CA THR A 105 18.22 -9.33 13.03
C THR A 105 17.46 -10.21 14.03
N GLY A 106 16.37 -10.85 13.59
CA GLY A 106 15.45 -11.56 14.48
C GLY A 106 14.74 -10.63 15.47
N ALA A 107 14.55 -9.35 15.11
CA ALA A 107 13.94 -8.36 15.98
C ALA A 107 12.49 -8.71 16.30
N ARG A 108 12.04 -8.27 17.49
CA ARG A 108 10.66 -8.47 17.97
C ARG A 108 9.65 -7.59 17.26
N LEU A 109 10.07 -6.36 16.93
CA LEU A 109 9.30 -5.39 16.15
C LEU A 109 10.21 -4.65 15.17
N GLY A 110 9.60 -4.20 14.07
CA GLY A 110 10.16 -3.20 13.17
C GLY A 110 9.28 -1.95 13.12
N CYS A 111 9.91 -0.79 13.09
CA CYS A 111 9.24 0.50 12.98
C CYS A 111 9.79 1.27 11.79
N MET A 112 8.96 1.44 10.74
CA MET A 112 9.29 2.30 9.61
C MET A 112 8.69 3.67 9.79
N ILE A 113 9.52 4.70 9.88
CA ILE A 113 9.06 6.08 9.99
C ILE A 113 8.90 6.65 8.59
N THR A 114 7.65 6.80 8.17
CA THR A 114 7.25 7.19 6.83
C THR A 114 5.78 7.62 6.79
N ALA A 115 5.41 8.40 5.80
CA ALA A 115 4.03 8.59 5.38
C ALA A 115 3.79 8.13 3.92
N SER A 116 4.67 7.24 3.39
CA SER A 116 4.57 6.66 2.03
C SER A 116 4.48 7.76 0.96
N HIS A 117 3.36 7.81 0.22
CA HIS A 117 3.12 8.76 -0.88
C HIS A 117 2.55 10.13 -0.45
N ASN A 118 2.34 10.36 0.87
CA ASN A 118 1.87 11.67 1.35
C ASN A 118 2.89 12.78 1.07
N PRO A 119 2.47 14.08 1.08
CA PRO A 119 3.38 15.20 1.00
C PRO A 119 4.55 15.12 1.99
N VAL A 120 5.64 15.79 1.68
CA VAL A 120 6.90 15.71 2.45
C VAL A 120 6.76 16.22 3.89
N GLU A 121 5.79 17.08 4.16
CA GLU A 121 5.48 17.64 5.49
C GLU A 121 4.78 16.65 6.41
N ASP A 122 4.20 15.56 5.84
CA ASP A 122 3.61 14.48 6.62
C ASP A 122 4.67 13.45 6.99
N SER A 123 4.50 12.80 8.13
CA SER A 123 5.22 11.59 8.49
C SER A 123 4.32 10.64 9.29
N GLY A 124 4.88 9.53 9.77
CA GLY A 124 4.13 8.54 10.51
C GLY A 124 4.98 7.35 10.91
N ILE A 125 4.31 6.30 11.32
CA ILE A 125 4.94 5.04 11.70
C ILE A 125 4.15 3.85 11.17
N LYS A 126 4.83 2.93 10.47
CA LYS A 126 4.35 1.59 10.16
C LYS A 126 5.02 0.60 11.11
N VAL A 127 4.27 -0.34 11.67
CA VAL A 127 4.77 -1.32 12.65
C VAL A 127 4.73 -2.72 12.05
N PHE A 128 5.82 -3.47 12.23
CA PHE A 128 6.01 -4.84 11.76
C PHE A 128 6.29 -5.77 12.94
N ASP A 129 5.71 -6.97 12.92
CA ASP A 129 6.01 -8.02 13.89
C ASP A 129 7.32 -8.78 13.57
N ALA A 130 7.71 -9.71 14.42
CA ALA A 130 8.95 -10.50 14.27
C ALA A 130 8.99 -11.36 12.99
N ARG A 131 7.88 -11.56 12.32
CA ARG A 131 7.79 -12.27 11.02
C ARG A 131 7.76 -11.32 9.83
N GLY A 132 7.97 -10.03 10.05
CA GLY A 132 7.92 -9.01 9.02
C GLY A 132 6.50 -8.70 8.53
N ARG A 133 5.46 -9.03 9.28
CA ARG A 133 4.07 -8.71 8.93
C ARG A 133 3.66 -7.37 9.54
N LYS A 134 2.93 -6.57 8.80
CA LYS A 134 2.35 -5.32 9.34
C LYS A 134 1.37 -5.61 10.48
N SER A 135 1.30 -4.68 11.44
CA SER A 135 0.41 -4.76 12.60
C SER A 135 -1.06 -4.90 12.20
N MET A 136 -1.79 -5.73 12.95
CA MET A 136 -3.23 -5.96 12.78
C MET A 136 -4.03 -5.10 13.78
N PRO A 137 -5.32 -4.80 13.49
CA PRO A 137 -6.13 -3.88 14.28
C PRO A 137 -6.22 -4.22 15.78
N GLU A 138 -6.19 -5.50 16.14
CA GLU A 138 -6.26 -5.94 17.54
C GLU A 138 -5.04 -5.48 18.32
N TYR A 139 -3.84 -5.63 17.73
CA TYR A 139 -2.61 -5.17 18.32
C TYR A 139 -2.54 -3.63 18.35
N GLU A 140 -2.95 -2.97 17.27
CA GLU A 140 -3.01 -1.50 17.19
C GLU A 140 -3.94 -0.90 18.25
N GLN A 141 -5.05 -1.56 18.56
CA GLN A 141 -5.95 -1.15 19.63
C GLN A 141 -5.33 -1.33 21.02
N LEU A 142 -4.55 -2.39 21.23
CA LEU A 142 -3.79 -2.60 22.46
C LEU A 142 -2.75 -1.49 22.66
N VAL A 143 -1.97 -1.16 21.63
CA VAL A 143 -0.99 -0.05 21.64
C VAL A 143 -1.69 1.29 21.90
N THR A 144 -2.80 1.56 21.22
CA THR A 144 -3.62 2.75 21.44
C THR A 144 -4.05 2.88 22.90
N SER A 145 -4.58 1.79 23.48
CA SER A 145 -5.03 1.79 24.87
C SER A 145 -3.89 2.01 25.86
N SER A 146 -2.71 1.44 25.56
CA SER A 146 -1.48 1.68 26.33
C SER A 146 -1.05 3.14 26.27
N ALA A 147 -1.07 3.77 25.08
CA ALA A 147 -0.70 5.17 24.91
C ALA A 147 -1.61 6.12 25.72
N TYR A 148 -2.92 5.90 25.69
CA TYR A 148 -3.85 6.70 26.52
C TYR A 148 -3.66 6.46 28.02
N SER A 149 -3.30 5.25 28.45
CA SER A 149 -3.01 4.97 29.86
C SER A 149 -1.73 5.68 30.30
N LEU A 150 -0.68 5.57 29.48
CA LEU A 150 0.62 6.19 29.75
C LEU A 150 0.56 7.71 29.82
N SER A 151 -0.27 8.34 28.99
CA SER A 151 -0.41 9.81 28.99
C SER A 151 -0.94 10.37 30.32
N GLN A 152 -1.54 9.54 31.17
CA GLN A 152 -2.06 9.90 32.49
C GLN A 152 -1.04 9.65 33.62
N GLU A 153 0.11 9.03 33.31
CA GLU A 153 1.16 8.75 34.30
C GLU A 153 2.08 9.95 34.46
N ASP A 154 2.44 10.31 35.72
CA ASP A 154 3.48 11.30 36.00
C ASP A 154 4.86 10.64 35.80
N ARG A 155 5.56 11.00 34.72
CA ARG A 155 6.80 10.37 34.27
C ARG A 155 7.87 11.41 33.97
N GLU A 156 9.07 11.20 34.50
CA GLU A 156 10.26 11.91 34.05
C GLU A 156 11.03 11.09 33.03
N ILE A 157 11.31 11.67 31.86
CA ILE A 157 12.03 11.02 30.78
C ILE A 157 13.34 11.77 30.55
N ASP A 158 14.46 11.03 30.68
CA ASP A 158 15.78 11.57 30.40
C ASP A 158 16.06 11.63 28.92
N THR A 159 16.23 12.82 28.36
CA THR A 159 16.47 13.07 26.95
C THR A 159 17.96 13.27 26.61
N THR A 160 18.87 13.13 27.57
CA THR A 160 20.26 13.56 27.45
C THR A 160 21.04 12.87 26.35
N ASP A 161 20.85 11.55 26.17
CA ASP A 161 21.62 10.73 25.25
C ASP A 161 20.97 10.55 23.88
N ARG A 162 19.79 11.14 23.63
CA ARG A 162 18.99 10.92 22.43
C ARG A 162 19.78 11.09 21.12
N GLU A 163 20.52 12.18 20.99
CA GLU A 163 21.32 12.47 19.80
C GLU A 163 22.52 11.51 19.63
N ALA A 164 23.01 10.95 20.72
CA ALA A 164 24.15 10.02 20.66
C ALA A 164 23.78 8.70 20.00
N TRP A 165 22.53 8.22 20.13
CA TRP A 165 22.05 6.98 19.54
C TRP A 165 21.89 7.07 18.03
N MET A 166 21.69 8.27 17.49
CA MET A 166 21.37 8.51 16.08
C MET A 166 22.59 8.67 15.18
N LYS A 167 23.81 8.47 15.69
CA LYS A 167 25.04 8.63 14.88
C LYS A 167 25.11 7.61 13.76
N PRO A 168 25.47 8.01 12.51
CA PRO A 168 25.64 7.06 11.40
C PRO A 168 26.57 5.90 11.69
N SER A 169 27.62 6.12 12.53
CA SER A 169 28.58 5.08 12.95
C SER A 169 27.98 3.99 13.83
N SER A 170 26.80 4.21 14.41
CA SER A 170 26.08 3.22 15.23
C SER A 170 24.94 2.53 14.49
N GLN A 171 24.72 2.86 13.20
CA GLN A 171 23.67 2.22 12.39
C GLN A 171 24.10 0.82 11.95
N HIS A 172 23.16 -0.12 11.99
CA HIS A 172 23.32 -1.45 11.45
C HIS A 172 23.25 -1.40 9.92
N HIS A 173 24.24 -2.00 9.27
CA HIS A 173 24.27 -2.08 7.81
C HIS A 173 23.36 -3.21 7.32
N VAL A 174 22.44 -2.89 6.43
CA VAL A 174 21.54 -3.84 5.76
C VAL A 174 21.91 -3.92 4.29
N ASP A 175 22.30 -5.10 3.82
CA ASP A 175 22.61 -5.31 2.39
C ASP A 175 21.34 -5.63 1.59
N HIS A 176 20.48 -4.63 1.45
CA HIS A 176 19.23 -4.73 0.68
C HIS A 176 19.45 -5.08 -0.80
N PRO A 177 20.45 -4.53 -1.52
CA PRO A 177 20.75 -4.95 -2.89
C PRO A 177 21.10 -6.43 -3.01
N GLN A 178 21.86 -7.00 -2.07
CA GLN A 178 22.18 -8.43 -2.06
C GLN A 178 20.94 -9.30 -1.81
N TRP A 179 20.06 -8.87 -0.92
CA TRP A 179 18.80 -9.56 -0.68
C TRP A 179 17.89 -9.52 -1.92
N LEU A 180 17.82 -8.38 -2.63
CA LEU A 180 17.10 -8.26 -3.89
C LEU A 180 17.69 -9.19 -4.96
N GLU A 181 19.01 -9.32 -5.03
CA GLU A 181 19.69 -10.28 -5.90
C GLU A 181 19.24 -11.72 -5.63
N LYS A 182 19.18 -12.13 -4.36
CA LYS A 182 18.68 -13.47 -3.98
C LYS A 182 17.24 -13.68 -4.48
N ARG A 183 16.38 -12.69 -4.32
CA ARG A 183 14.99 -12.73 -4.79
C ARG A 183 14.88 -12.79 -6.31
N LEU A 184 15.70 -12.02 -7.02
CA LEU A 184 15.79 -12.08 -8.49
C LEU A 184 16.15 -13.51 -8.94
N ARG A 185 17.20 -14.13 -8.37
CA ARG A 185 17.61 -15.49 -8.74
C ARG A 185 16.51 -16.53 -8.51
N LEU A 186 15.77 -16.40 -7.43
CA LEU A 186 14.64 -17.26 -7.13
C LEU A 186 13.50 -17.05 -8.15
N ALA A 187 13.20 -15.81 -8.51
CA ALA A 187 12.20 -15.49 -9.52
C ALA A 187 12.63 -16.01 -10.91
N GLU A 188 13.85 -15.75 -11.35
CA GLU A 188 14.39 -16.26 -12.63
C GLU A 188 14.28 -17.78 -12.73
N SER A 189 14.65 -18.50 -11.64
CA SER A 189 14.52 -19.96 -11.58
C SER A 189 13.07 -20.42 -11.66
N THR A 190 12.15 -19.75 -10.96
CA THR A 190 10.73 -20.11 -10.91
C THR A 190 10.05 -19.87 -12.27
N PHE A 191 10.31 -18.73 -12.88
CA PHE A 191 9.74 -18.36 -14.17
C PHE A 191 10.50 -18.97 -15.35
N SER A 192 11.62 -19.65 -15.11
CA SER A 192 12.53 -20.17 -16.15
C SER A 192 12.91 -19.09 -17.19
N LYS A 193 13.11 -17.86 -16.71
CA LYS A 193 13.45 -16.67 -17.51
C LYS A 193 14.60 -15.95 -16.84
N SER A 194 15.47 -15.31 -17.62
CA SER A 194 16.48 -14.39 -17.09
C SER A 194 15.99 -12.95 -17.25
N LEU A 195 16.32 -12.09 -16.31
CA LEU A 195 15.99 -10.68 -16.36
C LEU A 195 16.65 -10.04 -17.60
N SER A 196 15.85 -9.62 -18.56
CA SER A 196 16.29 -8.85 -19.71
C SER A 196 15.17 -7.95 -20.19
N PHE A 197 15.50 -6.79 -20.70
CA PHE A 197 14.52 -5.86 -21.25
C PHE A 197 15.16 -5.08 -22.41
N PRO A 198 14.56 -5.09 -23.60
CA PRO A 198 15.24 -4.56 -24.80
C PRO A 198 15.18 -3.04 -24.92
N SER A 199 14.34 -2.37 -24.14
CA SER A 199 14.14 -0.92 -24.22
C SER A 199 14.72 -0.23 -22.99
N SER A 200 15.09 1.05 -23.11
CA SER A 200 15.44 1.88 -21.97
C SER A 200 14.20 2.29 -21.18
N ILE A 201 14.33 2.42 -19.88
CA ILE A 201 13.25 2.75 -18.93
C ILE A 201 13.63 4.01 -18.17
N LEU A 202 12.74 5.00 -18.08
CA LEU A 202 12.85 6.05 -17.09
C LEU A 202 12.31 5.55 -15.75
N LEU A 203 13.10 5.74 -14.69
CA LEU A 203 12.71 5.35 -13.32
C LEU A 203 12.44 6.61 -12.50
N ASP A 204 11.33 6.62 -11.82
CA ASP A 204 10.97 7.63 -10.84
C ASP A 204 10.77 6.94 -9.49
N SER A 205 11.79 6.99 -8.65
CA SER A 205 11.75 6.43 -7.30
C SER A 205 11.24 7.45 -6.27
N SER A 206 10.42 8.42 -6.70
CA SER A 206 9.77 9.42 -5.83
C SER A 206 10.75 10.27 -4.99
N LYS A 207 12.02 10.35 -5.41
CA LYS A 207 13.14 10.91 -4.61
C LYS A 207 13.27 10.27 -3.22
N GLY A 208 12.79 9.02 -3.07
CA GLY A 208 12.95 8.20 -1.88
C GLY A 208 14.27 7.41 -1.88
N HIS A 209 14.43 6.52 -0.90
CA HIS A 209 15.67 5.75 -0.71
C HIS A 209 16.09 4.96 -1.96
N ALA A 210 15.16 4.38 -2.71
CA ALA A 210 15.44 3.63 -3.93
C ALA A 210 16.12 4.47 -5.01
N SER A 211 15.91 5.79 -5.06
CA SER A 211 16.52 6.70 -6.05
C SER A 211 18.05 6.81 -5.94
N THR A 212 18.62 6.36 -4.83
CA THR A 212 20.08 6.42 -4.60
C THR A 212 20.83 5.20 -5.13
N TRP A 213 20.15 4.08 -5.43
CA TRP A 213 20.84 2.83 -5.77
C TRP A 213 20.16 1.98 -6.85
N LEU A 214 18.81 2.01 -6.98
CA LEU A 214 18.06 1.03 -7.79
C LEU A 214 18.39 1.11 -9.28
N SER A 215 18.50 2.31 -9.85
CA SER A 215 18.89 2.47 -11.26
C SER A 215 20.27 1.90 -11.55
N ALA A 216 21.25 2.14 -10.68
CA ALA A 216 22.59 1.59 -10.81
C ALA A 216 22.58 0.05 -10.71
N TRP A 217 21.77 -0.52 -9.81
CA TRP A 217 21.61 -1.96 -9.66
C TRP A 217 21.00 -2.60 -10.92
N LEU A 218 19.91 -2.03 -11.46
CA LEU A 218 19.28 -2.49 -12.71
C LEU A 218 20.21 -2.39 -13.91
N ASN A 219 20.95 -1.29 -14.03
CA ASN A 219 21.99 -1.14 -15.07
C ASN A 219 23.08 -2.21 -14.97
N GLY A 220 23.46 -2.61 -13.75
CA GLY A 220 24.38 -3.73 -13.49
C GLY A 220 23.84 -5.08 -13.99
N HIS A 221 22.53 -5.23 -14.12
CA HIS A 221 21.84 -6.41 -14.68
C HIS A 221 21.52 -6.27 -16.18
N GLY A 222 22.03 -5.24 -16.85
CA GLY A 222 21.86 -5.04 -18.28
C GLY A 222 20.51 -4.41 -18.70
N ILE A 223 19.77 -3.88 -17.74
CA ILE A 223 18.55 -3.09 -18.00
C ILE A 223 18.96 -1.61 -18.08
N GLU A 224 18.78 -0.98 -19.21
CA GLU A 224 19.10 0.46 -19.38
C GLU A 224 18.06 1.32 -18.64
N VAL A 225 18.46 1.90 -17.50
CA VAL A 225 17.58 2.67 -16.61
C VAL A 225 18.20 4.02 -16.26
N GLU A 226 17.42 5.08 -16.36
CA GLU A 226 17.76 6.43 -15.92
C GLU A 226 16.80 6.88 -14.80
N GLU A 227 17.36 7.28 -13.65
CA GLU A 227 16.59 7.80 -12.50
C GLU A 227 16.31 9.30 -12.71
N VAL A 228 15.03 9.70 -12.74
CA VAL A 228 14.61 11.09 -12.99
C VAL A 228 14.13 11.83 -11.75
N SER A 229 13.72 11.13 -10.68
CA SER A 229 13.13 11.79 -9.50
C SER A 229 14.09 12.67 -8.72
N GLN A 230 15.39 12.56 -8.95
CA GLN A 230 16.39 13.46 -8.35
C GLN A 230 16.17 14.93 -8.72
N GLU A 231 15.52 15.21 -9.86
CA GLU A 231 15.15 16.56 -10.29
C GLU A 231 13.93 17.13 -9.56
N ALA A 232 13.17 16.30 -8.80
CA ALA A 232 12.03 16.76 -8.04
C ALA A 232 12.47 17.72 -6.92
N VAL A 233 11.62 18.69 -6.60
CA VAL A 233 11.90 19.67 -5.53
C VAL A 233 11.93 19.03 -4.16
N ALA A 234 11.09 18.03 -3.94
CA ALA A 234 11.03 17.25 -2.71
C ALA A 234 10.48 15.84 -3.01
N MET A 235 10.63 14.93 -2.06
CA MET A 235 10.04 13.60 -2.08
C MET A 235 8.53 13.69 -2.29
N ASN A 236 7.97 12.87 -3.20
CA ASN A 236 6.56 12.85 -3.59
C ASN A 236 6.01 14.17 -4.18
N ALA A 237 6.84 15.13 -4.57
CA ALA A 237 6.39 16.41 -5.10
C ALA A 237 6.46 16.44 -6.64
N GLY A 238 5.34 16.21 -7.30
CA GLY A 238 5.23 16.09 -8.76
C GLY A 238 5.99 14.88 -9.30
N CYS A 239 6.14 13.81 -8.52
CA CYS A 239 6.85 12.59 -8.88
C CYS A 239 6.32 11.38 -8.09
N GLY A 240 6.66 10.17 -8.57
CA GLY A 240 6.39 8.91 -7.92
C GLY A 240 5.01 8.32 -8.17
N ALA A 241 4.88 7.04 -7.82
CA ALA A 241 3.66 6.26 -8.04
C ALA A 241 2.43 6.81 -7.31
N GLY A 242 2.63 7.54 -6.20
CA GLY A 242 1.54 8.09 -5.40
C GLY A 242 0.72 9.18 -6.10
N GLU A 243 1.27 9.84 -7.11
CA GLU A 243 0.58 10.86 -7.91
C GLU A 243 0.00 10.31 -9.22
N LEU A 244 0.25 9.05 -9.54
CA LEU A 244 -0.34 8.36 -10.67
C LEU A 244 -1.62 7.63 -10.25
N SER A 245 -2.64 7.67 -11.10
CA SER A 245 -3.91 7.00 -10.84
C SER A 245 -4.10 5.79 -11.76
N PRO A 246 -4.63 4.67 -11.26
CA PRO A 246 -4.99 3.53 -12.09
C PRO A 246 -5.87 3.94 -13.27
N GLY A 247 -5.54 3.46 -14.48
CA GLY A 247 -6.26 3.76 -15.71
C GLY A 247 -6.12 5.20 -16.24
N GLN A 248 -5.21 5.99 -15.69
CA GLN A 248 -4.88 7.33 -16.20
C GLN A 248 -4.10 7.22 -17.53
N SER A 249 -4.35 8.15 -18.43
CA SER A 249 -3.68 8.22 -19.72
C SER A 249 -3.51 9.68 -20.16
N TRP A 250 -2.54 9.92 -21.03
CA TRP A 250 -2.22 11.23 -21.62
C TRP A 250 -1.95 11.06 -23.10
N THR A 251 -2.42 11.98 -23.89
CA THR A 251 -1.88 12.21 -25.23
C THR A 251 -0.45 12.72 -25.12
N TRP A 252 0.37 12.63 -26.19
CA TRP A 252 1.73 13.16 -26.17
C TRP A 252 1.78 14.68 -25.90
N VAL A 253 0.73 15.41 -26.27
CA VAL A 253 0.65 16.86 -25.98
C VAL A 253 0.42 17.09 -24.49
N GLU A 254 -0.51 16.36 -23.88
CA GLU A 254 -0.79 16.44 -22.44
C GLU A 254 0.39 15.96 -21.61
N ALA A 255 1.05 14.87 -22.01
CA ALA A 255 2.23 14.35 -21.33
C ALA A 255 3.34 15.40 -21.21
N LYS A 256 3.66 16.11 -22.30
CA LYS A 256 4.70 17.16 -22.31
C LYS A 256 4.39 18.36 -21.42
N THR A 257 3.13 18.59 -21.08
CA THR A 257 2.69 19.69 -20.20
C THR A 257 2.29 19.22 -18.82
N SER A 258 2.50 17.92 -18.50
CA SER A 258 2.17 17.35 -17.20
C SER A 258 3.02 17.95 -16.08
N GLU A 259 2.40 18.16 -14.93
CA GLU A 259 3.12 18.54 -13.70
C GLU A 259 3.95 17.37 -13.16
N HIS A 260 3.54 16.13 -13.44
CA HIS A 260 4.26 14.93 -13.02
C HIS A 260 5.57 14.78 -13.80
N LEU A 261 6.69 14.73 -13.08
CA LEU A 261 8.04 14.72 -13.64
C LEU A 261 8.25 13.56 -14.64
N LEU A 262 7.93 12.33 -14.23
CA LEU A 262 8.09 11.16 -15.10
C LEU A 262 7.27 11.27 -16.37
N VAL A 263 5.99 11.67 -16.27
CA VAL A 263 5.08 11.81 -17.41
C VAL A 263 5.59 12.81 -18.44
N ARG A 264 6.14 13.96 -18.00
CA ARG A 264 6.70 14.95 -18.94
C ARG A 264 8.04 14.56 -19.52
N SER A 265 8.79 13.66 -18.87
CA SER A 265 10.15 13.26 -19.28
C SER A 265 10.16 12.16 -20.32
N VAL A 266 9.10 11.31 -20.40
CA VAL A 266 9.05 10.22 -21.38
C VAL A 266 9.05 10.72 -22.83
N SER A 267 9.59 9.89 -23.71
CA SER A 267 9.65 10.13 -25.16
C SER A 267 9.07 8.94 -25.92
N PRO A 268 8.46 9.17 -27.10
CA PRO A 268 7.86 8.10 -27.90
C PRO A 268 8.84 6.98 -28.23
N GLN A 269 8.37 5.74 -28.13
CA GLN A 269 9.04 4.50 -28.55
C GLN A 269 8.09 3.70 -29.46
N ALA A 270 8.01 2.40 -29.32
CA ALA A 270 7.05 1.57 -30.05
C ALA A 270 5.76 1.37 -29.22
N GLU A 271 4.61 1.40 -29.89
CA GLU A 271 3.31 1.09 -29.25
C GLU A 271 3.36 -0.22 -28.46
N GLY A 272 2.85 -0.20 -27.24
CA GLY A 272 2.86 -1.33 -26.31
C GLY A 272 4.13 -1.46 -25.47
N THR A 273 5.18 -0.67 -25.72
CA THR A 273 6.43 -0.71 -24.93
C THR A 273 6.22 -0.11 -23.54
N ILE A 274 6.74 -0.75 -22.50
CA ILE A 274 6.92 -0.14 -21.17
C ILE A 274 8.09 0.82 -21.28
N ILE A 275 7.84 2.09 -21.03
CA ILE A 275 8.81 3.19 -21.21
C ILE A 275 9.25 3.82 -19.90
N ALA A 276 8.51 3.58 -18.83
CA ALA A 276 8.85 4.12 -17.52
C ALA A 276 8.27 3.30 -16.38
N ALA A 277 8.86 3.47 -15.19
CA ALA A 277 8.39 2.89 -13.94
C ALA A 277 8.42 3.95 -12.83
N ALA A 278 7.44 3.91 -11.93
CA ALA A 278 7.36 4.78 -10.78
C ALA A 278 7.20 3.97 -9.49
N LEU A 279 8.04 4.28 -8.47
CA LEU A 279 7.86 3.81 -7.10
C LEU A 279 7.30 4.96 -6.26
N ASP A 280 6.74 4.64 -5.08
CA ASP A 280 6.40 5.67 -4.10
C ASP A 280 7.55 5.94 -3.11
N GLY A 281 7.35 6.90 -2.21
CA GLY A 281 8.43 7.44 -1.40
C GLY A 281 9.14 6.43 -0.49
N ASP A 282 8.42 5.48 0.10
CA ASP A 282 9.00 4.42 0.92
C ASP A 282 9.19 3.09 0.18
N GLY A 283 8.93 3.09 -1.15
CA GLY A 283 9.33 2.03 -2.06
C GLY A 283 8.52 0.74 -1.96
N ASP A 284 7.29 0.76 -1.43
CA ASP A 284 6.45 -0.44 -1.33
C ASP A 284 5.48 -0.61 -2.51
N ARG A 285 5.40 0.39 -3.45
CA ARG A 285 4.56 0.36 -4.66
C ARG A 285 5.37 0.52 -5.92
N CYS A 286 4.82 -0.02 -7.03
CA CYS A 286 5.31 0.21 -8.38
C CYS A 286 4.17 0.31 -9.38
N LEU A 287 4.19 1.34 -10.21
CA LEU A 287 3.35 1.49 -11.40
C LEU A 287 4.24 1.67 -12.63
N LEU A 288 3.73 1.27 -13.81
CA LEU A 288 4.49 1.44 -15.05
C LEU A 288 3.78 2.42 -15.98
N LEU A 289 4.52 2.99 -16.94
CA LEU A 289 3.94 3.72 -18.06
C LEU A 289 4.21 2.95 -19.36
N GLN A 290 3.14 2.76 -20.12
CA GLN A 290 3.18 2.08 -21.41
C GLN A 290 2.81 3.04 -22.53
N GLU A 291 3.51 2.94 -23.65
CA GLU A 291 3.17 3.67 -24.87
C GLU A 291 1.89 3.14 -25.48
N THR A 292 1.03 4.05 -25.88
CA THR A 292 -0.18 3.79 -26.67
C THR A 292 -0.04 4.48 -28.02
N ARG A 293 -0.95 4.18 -28.94
CA ARG A 293 -0.95 4.78 -30.27
C ARG A 293 -0.84 6.31 -30.27
N ASP A 294 -1.50 6.98 -29.33
CA ASP A 294 -1.64 8.44 -29.33
C ASP A 294 -0.96 9.12 -28.12
N GLY A 295 -0.30 8.33 -27.26
CA GLY A 295 0.29 8.85 -26.03
C GLY A 295 0.80 7.77 -25.11
N ILE A 296 0.48 7.89 -23.81
CA ILE A 296 0.90 6.95 -22.76
C ILE A 296 -0.26 6.64 -21.80
N CYS A 297 -0.21 5.48 -21.16
CA CYS A 297 -1.14 5.11 -20.09
C CYS A 297 -0.43 4.47 -18.91
N VAL A 298 -1.07 4.54 -17.75
CA VAL A 298 -0.62 3.81 -16.55
C VAL A 298 -0.97 2.34 -16.69
N VAL A 299 0.02 1.48 -16.50
CA VAL A 299 -0.11 0.04 -16.25
C VAL A 299 -0.21 -0.10 -14.75
N ASP A 300 -1.41 -0.36 -14.27
CA ASP A 300 -1.70 -0.39 -12.85
C ASP A 300 -1.38 -1.75 -12.19
N GLY A 301 -1.58 -1.86 -10.88
CA GLY A 301 -1.28 -3.09 -10.15
C GLY A 301 -2.09 -4.30 -10.64
N ASP A 302 -3.31 -4.11 -11.14
CA ASP A 302 -4.12 -5.18 -11.71
C ASP A 302 -3.52 -5.69 -13.05
N ASP A 303 -3.00 -4.78 -13.90
CA ASP A 303 -2.33 -5.13 -15.16
C ASP A 303 -1.02 -5.87 -14.92
N ILE A 304 -0.22 -5.37 -13.96
CA ILE A 304 1.03 -6.01 -13.55
C ILE A 304 0.76 -7.43 -13.04
N ALA A 305 -0.26 -7.57 -12.20
CA ALA A 305 -0.66 -8.87 -11.68
C ALA A 305 -1.11 -9.83 -12.77
N ASP A 306 -1.95 -9.37 -13.73
CA ASP A 306 -2.37 -10.19 -14.87
C ASP A 306 -1.18 -10.67 -15.70
N ALA A 307 -0.21 -9.80 -15.97
CA ALA A 307 1.02 -10.18 -16.67
C ALA A 307 1.83 -11.24 -15.91
N ILE A 308 1.98 -11.08 -14.59
CA ILE A 308 2.69 -12.06 -13.75
C ILE A 308 1.97 -13.41 -13.74
N LEU A 309 0.66 -13.43 -13.51
CA LEU A 309 -0.15 -14.65 -13.47
C LEU A 309 -0.13 -15.37 -14.83
N SER A 310 -0.20 -14.64 -15.93
CA SER A 310 -0.19 -15.17 -17.29
C SER A 310 1.19 -15.68 -17.72
N SER A 311 2.27 -15.22 -17.08
CA SER A 311 3.66 -15.58 -17.44
C SER A 311 4.13 -16.90 -16.87
N LEU A 312 3.40 -17.50 -15.93
CA LEU A 312 3.70 -18.77 -15.27
C LEU A 312 2.42 -19.57 -15.07
N ASP A 313 2.32 -20.72 -15.75
CA ASP A 313 1.24 -21.70 -15.55
C ASP A 313 1.48 -22.44 -14.22
N ALA A 314 0.78 -22.03 -13.18
CA ALA A 314 0.94 -22.56 -11.83
C ALA A 314 -0.34 -22.38 -10.98
N ASP A 315 -0.41 -23.10 -9.87
CA ASP A 315 -1.53 -23.09 -8.92
C ASP A 315 -1.44 -21.86 -8.00
N TRP A 316 -1.76 -20.68 -8.55
CA TRP A 316 -1.64 -19.42 -7.84
C TRP A 316 -2.64 -19.26 -6.69
N ILE A 317 -2.16 -18.72 -5.58
CA ILE A 317 -2.99 -18.16 -4.51
C ILE A 317 -2.94 -16.64 -4.64
N VAL A 318 -4.08 -16.04 -4.95
CA VAL A 318 -4.20 -14.61 -5.26
C VAL A 318 -5.11 -13.94 -4.26
N ALA A 319 -4.61 -12.94 -3.55
CA ALA A 319 -5.41 -12.03 -2.74
C ALA A 319 -5.51 -10.67 -3.45
N ALA A 320 -6.72 -10.14 -3.63
CA ALA A 320 -6.91 -8.84 -4.23
C ALA A 320 -7.86 -7.97 -3.41
N SER A 321 -7.57 -6.68 -3.32
CA SER A 321 -8.41 -5.76 -2.56
C SER A 321 -9.77 -5.53 -3.24
N ILE A 322 -10.76 -5.10 -2.47
CA ILE A 322 -12.08 -4.70 -3.01
C ILE A 322 -12.02 -3.52 -3.98
N GLU A 323 -10.86 -2.94 -4.21
CA GLU A 323 -10.63 -1.85 -5.18
C GLU A 323 -9.99 -2.35 -6.48
N SER A 324 -9.45 -3.57 -6.49
CA SER A 324 -8.87 -4.22 -7.70
C SER A 324 -9.92 -4.53 -8.75
N ASN A 325 -9.48 -4.75 -9.98
CA ASN A 325 -10.37 -5.06 -11.11
C ASN A 325 -11.10 -6.39 -10.87
N LEU A 326 -12.42 -6.38 -11.01
CA LEU A 326 -13.25 -7.57 -10.75
C LEU A 326 -12.96 -8.70 -11.74
N THR A 327 -12.58 -8.39 -12.98
CA THR A 327 -12.22 -9.39 -14.00
C THR A 327 -11.07 -10.27 -13.55
N LEU A 328 -10.05 -9.70 -12.92
CA LEU A 328 -8.87 -10.44 -12.45
C LEU A 328 -9.25 -11.56 -11.49
N LEU A 329 -9.98 -11.25 -10.41
CA LEU A 329 -10.44 -12.28 -9.46
C LEU A 329 -11.44 -13.26 -10.09
N THR A 330 -12.29 -12.79 -11.00
CA THR A 330 -13.24 -13.67 -11.70
C THR A 330 -12.47 -14.67 -12.57
N SER A 331 -11.44 -14.24 -13.31
CA SER A 331 -10.59 -15.11 -14.13
C SER A 331 -9.83 -16.13 -13.28
N VAL A 332 -9.24 -15.70 -12.16
CA VAL A 332 -8.55 -16.60 -11.22
C VAL A 332 -9.51 -17.68 -10.69
N ARG A 333 -10.72 -17.29 -10.27
CA ARG A 333 -11.71 -18.23 -9.70
C ARG A 333 -12.32 -19.19 -10.72
N GLN A 334 -12.20 -18.92 -12.01
CA GLN A 334 -12.63 -19.83 -13.08
C GLN A 334 -11.63 -20.98 -13.32
N GLN A 335 -10.41 -20.88 -12.80
CA GLN A 335 -9.40 -21.93 -12.88
C GLN A 335 -9.47 -22.81 -11.62
N GLU A 336 -9.74 -24.11 -11.80
CA GLU A 336 -9.95 -25.04 -10.68
C GLU A 336 -8.73 -25.17 -9.74
N SER A 337 -7.52 -24.95 -10.26
CA SER A 337 -6.27 -25.06 -9.51
C SER A 337 -5.88 -23.77 -8.78
N MET A 338 -6.51 -22.64 -9.08
CA MET A 338 -6.18 -21.35 -8.48
C MET A 338 -7.13 -20.97 -7.35
N VAL A 339 -6.61 -20.20 -6.38
CA VAL A 339 -7.39 -19.65 -5.26
C VAL A 339 -7.45 -18.14 -5.36
N GLY A 340 -8.66 -17.58 -5.51
CA GLY A 340 -8.91 -16.14 -5.55
C GLY A 340 -9.62 -15.63 -4.29
N ILE A 341 -8.94 -14.77 -3.51
CA ILE A 341 -9.42 -14.23 -2.23
C ILE A 341 -9.63 -12.73 -2.39
N GLU A 342 -10.77 -12.21 -1.95
CA GLU A 342 -11.00 -10.78 -1.89
C GLU A 342 -10.80 -10.26 -0.47
N THR A 343 -10.09 -9.14 -0.33
CA THR A 343 -9.71 -8.57 0.97
C THR A 343 -10.15 -7.11 1.12
N ALA A 344 -10.11 -6.62 2.36
CA ALA A 344 -10.11 -5.20 2.64
C ALA A 344 -8.93 -4.49 1.95
N VAL A 345 -9.01 -3.16 1.90
CA VAL A 345 -7.93 -2.31 1.39
C VAL A 345 -6.78 -2.25 2.39
N GLY A 346 -5.56 -2.34 1.89
CA GLY A 346 -4.31 -2.33 2.65
C GLY A 346 -3.58 -3.67 2.55
N ASP A 347 -2.28 -3.59 2.28
CA ASP A 347 -1.41 -4.75 2.05
C ASP A 347 -1.33 -5.72 3.24
N ARG A 348 -1.59 -5.23 4.48
CA ARG A 348 -1.71 -6.11 5.65
C ARG A 348 -2.83 -7.15 5.49
N TRP A 349 -3.94 -6.78 4.85
CA TRP A 349 -5.06 -7.70 4.60
C TRP A 349 -4.74 -8.69 3.48
N LEU A 350 -4.01 -8.24 2.46
CA LEU A 350 -3.48 -9.11 1.41
C LEU A 350 -2.54 -10.15 2.02
N SER A 351 -1.55 -9.72 2.79
CA SER A 351 -0.61 -10.59 3.49
C SER A 351 -1.33 -11.56 4.42
N HIS A 352 -2.26 -11.06 5.26
CA HIS A 352 -3.04 -11.88 6.19
C HIS A 352 -3.80 -12.99 5.47
N ALA A 353 -4.52 -12.67 4.40
CA ALA A 353 -5.27 -13.64 3.60
C ALA A 353 -4.36 -14.71 2.98
N LEU A 354 -3.20 -14.32 2.45
CA LEU A 354 -2.24 -15.26 1.87
C LEU A 354 -1.64 -16.19 2.94
N TYR A 355 -1.29 -15.67 4.12
CA TYR A 355 -0.78 -16.47 5.24
C TYR A 355 -1.76 -17.55 5.73
N GLN A 356 -3.06 -17.33 5.60
CA GLN A 356 -4.08 -18.30 6.01
C GLN A 356 -4.20 -19.50 5.06
N HIS A 357 -3.73 -19.38 3.82
CA HIS A 357 -3.96 -20.36 2.77
C HIS A 357 -2.77 -21.26 2.46
N HIS A 358 -1.56 -20.92 2.91
CA HIS A 358 -0.39 -21.72 2.60
C HIS A 358 0.65 -21.70 3.74
N SER A 359 1.31 -22.85 3.94
CA SER A 359 2.50 -22.90 4.80
C SER A 359 3.66 -22.22 4.07
N LEU A 360 4.18 -21.14 4.64
CA LEU A 360 5.36 -20.41 4.13
C LEU A 360 6.68 -21.05 4.63
N THR A 361 6.75 -22.41 4.60
CA THR A 361 7.93 -23.18 4.98
C THR A 361 8.47 -23.95 3.77
N GLY A 362 9.78 -24.18 3.74
CA GLY A 362 10.48 -24.88 2.65
C GLY A 362 11.21 -23.92 1.71
N ASP A 363 11.90 -24.49 0.74
CA ASP A 363 12.88 -23.82 -0.16
C ASP A 363 12.25 -23.41 -1.50
N GLY A 364 11.06 -23.93 -1.84
CA GLY A 364 10.34 -23.57 -3.07
C GLY A 364 9.76 -22.16 -3.00
N TYR A 365 9.82 -21.43 -4.12
CA TYR A 365 9.20 -20.12 -4.23
C TYR A 365 7.66 -20.23 -4.06
N PRO A 366 7.06 -19.58 -3.07
CA PRO A 366 5.61 -19.63 -2.89
C PRO A 366 4.87 -18.99 -4.06
N ILE A 367 3.98 -19.74 -4.70
CA ILE A 367 3.20 -19.27 -5.86
C ILE A 367 1.99 -18.48 -5.33
N MET A 368 2.24 -17.26 -4.90
CA MET A 368 1.22 -16.40 -4.34
C MET A 368 1.46 -14.92 -4.63
N LEU A 369 0.38 -14.15 -4.68
CA LEU A 369 0.39 -12.74 -5.05
C LEU A 369 -0.73 -11.98 -4.34
N GLY A 370 -0.37 -10.88 -3.65
CA GLY A 370 -1.31 -9.90 -3.14
C GLY A 370 -1.37 -8.69 -4.06
N ILE A 371 -2.56 -8.09 -4.28
CA ILE A 371 -2.78 -7.12 -5.35
C ILE A 371 -3.63 -5.95 -4.88
N GLU A 372 -3.12 -4.75 -5.10
CA GLU A 372 -3.90 -3.51 -5.15
C GLU A 372 -3.65 -2.79 -6.48
N ASP A 373 -4.69 -2.19 -7.04
CA ASP A 373 -4.61 -1.41 -8.28
C ASP A 373 -3.65 -0.22 -8.19
N SER A 374 -3.36 0.24 -6.97
CA SER A 374 -2.40 1.31 -6.69
C SER A 374 -0.93 0.94 -6.93
N GLY A 375 -0.65 -0.28 -7.40
CA GLY A 375 0.70 -0.79 -7.60
C GLY A 375 1.34 -1.41 -6.35
N HIS A 376 0.58 -1.57 -5.27
CA HIS A 376 1.03 -2.25 -4.06
C HIS A 376 0.84 -3.76 -4.25
N LEU A 377 1.91 -4.45 -4.64
CA LEU A 377 1.93 -5.89 -4.80
C LEU A 377 2.66 -6.53 -3.62
N VAL A 378 1.99 -7.47 -2.94
CA VAL A 378 2.57 -8.27 -1.86
C VAL A 378 3.18 -9.52 -2.47
N LEU A 379 4.48 -9.67 -2.30
CA LEU A 379 5.30 -10.71 -2.92
C LEU A 379 6.02 -11.56 -1.87
N PRO A 380 6.33 -12.83 -2.17
CA PRO A 380 7.16 -13.68 -1.31
C PRO A 380 8.55 -13.07 -1.08
N SER A 381 8.97 -13.12 0.17
CA SER A 381 10.25 -12.66 0.67
C SER A 381 10.93 -13.82 1.43
N PRO A 382 12.07 -14.34 0.96
CA PRO A 382 12.75 -15.43 1.64
C PRO A 382 13.32 -14.98 2.98
N HIS A 383 13.08 -15.76 4.02
CA HIS A 383 13.71 -15.52 5.31
C HIS A 383 15.25 -15.70 5.18
N PRO A 384 16.07 -14.91 5.89
CA PRO A 384 17.53 -15.02 5.81
C PRO A 384 18.08 -16.41 6.13
N ASP A 385 17.41 -17.17 7.00
CA ASP A 385 17.79 -18.56 7.34
C ASP A 385 17.55 -19.58 6.21
N GLY A 386 16.84 -19.20 5.15
CA GLY A 386 16.54 -20.05 3.99
C GLY A 386 15.54 -21.17 4.24
N THR A 387 14.84 -21.19 5.39
CA THR A 387 13.91 -22.28 5.78
C THR A 387 12.45 -21.91 5.65
N SER A 388 12.16 -20.63 5.53
CA SER A 388 10.81 -20.08 5.51
C SER A 388 10.70 -18.82 4.66
N TRP A 389 9.49 -18.34 4.52
CA TRP A 389 9.14 -17.15 3.74
C TRP A 389 8.31 -16.18 4.55
N SER A 390 8.43 -14.91 4.22
CA SER A 390 7.55 -13.84 4.62
C SER A 390 6.86 -13.25 3.38
N LEU A 391 6.03 -12.23 3.58
CA LEU A 391 5.31 -11.52 2.54
C LEU A 391 5.49 -10.02 2.74
N VAL A 392 5.80 -9.30 1.67
CA VAL A 392 6.04 -7.85 1.74
C VAL A 392 5.60 -7.14 0.46
N GLY A 393 5.03 -5.94 0.61
CA GLY A 393 4.88 -4.98 -0.47
C GLY A 393 6.26 -4.43 -0.85
N ASP A 394 6.67 -4.59 -2.11
CA ASP A 394 8.01 -4.22 -2.57
C ASP A 394 7.98 -3.71 -4.01
N GLY A 395 8.14 -2.39 -4.17
CA GLY A 395 8.11 -1.74 -5.48
C GLY A 395 9.25 -2.16 -6.39
N ALA A 396 10.47 -2.34 -5.85
CA ALA A 396 11.62 -2.77 -6.64
C ALA A 396 11.44 -4.21 -7.15
N MET A 397 10.98 -5.12 -6.29
CA MET A 397 10.71 -6.50 -6.72
C MET A 397 9.48 -6.57 -7.65
N THR A 398 8.48 -5.72 -7.46
CA THR A 398 7.34 -5.58 -8.37
C THR A 398 7.80 -5.17 -9.76
N LEU A 399 8.71 -4.20 -9.87
CA LEU A 399 9.33 -3.80 -11.15
C LEU A 399 10.06 -5.00 -11.79
N ILE A 400 10.89 -5.70 -11.06
CA ILE A 400 11.64 -6.88 -11.54
C ILE A 400 10.68 -7.95 -12.06
N MET A 401 9.64 -8.29 -11.28
CA MET A 401 8.63 -9.28 -11.67
C MET A 401 7.86 -8.86 -12.93
N SER A 402 7.55 -7.56 -13.04
CA SER A 402 6.91 -7.00 -14.23
C SER A 402 7.79 -7.14 -15.47
N LEU A 403 9.08 -6.82 -15.36
CA LEU A 403 10.02 -6.96 -16.47
C LEU A 403 10.21 -8.43 -16.88
N LEU A 404 10.28 -9.36 -15.92
CA LEU A 404 10.32 -10.80 -16.21
C LEU A 404 9.05 -11.30 -16.91
N ALA A 405 7.89 -10.83 -16.46
CA ALA A 405 6.60 -11.25 -17.00
C ALA A 405 6.34 -10.70 -18.41
N MET A 406 6.73 -9.45 -18.67
CA MET A 406 6.39 -8.72 -19.90
C MET A 406 7.44 -8.82 -21.02
N GLN A 407 8.44 -9.69 -20.91
CA GLN A 407 9.47 -9.88 -21.94
C GLN A 407 8.94 -10.27 -23.32
N GLU A 408 7.90 -11.09 -23.36
CA GLU A 408 7.36 -11.68 -24.59
C GLU A 408 6.01 -11.13 -25.00
N THR A 409 5.32 -10.43 -24.09
CA THR A 409 3.97 -9.89 -24.31
C THR A 409 3.92 -8.41 -23.94
N SER A 410 3.70 -7.59 -24.94
CA SER A 410 3.60 -6.14 -24.78
C SER A 410 2.27 -5.65 -24.19
N SER A 411 1.36 -6.53 -23.80
CA SER A 411 0.06 -6.13 -23.22
C SER A 411 -0.52 -7.22 -22.32
N SER A 412 -1.24 -6.78 -21.28
CA SER A 412 -2.15 -7.64 -20.51
C SER A 412 -3.10 -8.40 -21.44
N SER A 413 -3.27 -9.70 -21.21
CA SER A 413 -4.19 -10.55 -21.98
C SER A 413 -5.64 -10.37 -21.52
N MET A 414 -5.85 -9.75 -20.38
CA MET A 414 -7.15 -9.60 -19.74
C MET A 414 -7.93 -8.41 -20.32
N GLU A 415 -9.13 -8.66 -20.82
CA GLU A 415 -10.07 -7.58 -21.07
C GLU A 415 -10.48 -6.95 -19.74
N LYS A 416 -10.05 -5.69 -19.50
CA LYS A 416 -10.37 -4.98 -18.27
C LYS A 416 -11.87 -4.81 -18.12
N GLY A 417 -12.38 -5.21 -16.96
CA GLY A 417 -13.71 -4.86 -16.52
C GLY A 417 -13.89 -3.34 -16.30
N TRP A 418 -15.10 -2.86 -16.35
CA TRP A 418 -15.39 -1.48 -16.03
C TRP A 418 -15.31 -1.23 -14.52
N LYS A 419 -14.59 -0.19 -14.15
CA LYS A 419 -14.39 0.20 -12.76
C LYS A 419 -14.40 1.72 -12.63
N ARG A 420 -15.19 2.26 -11.69
CA ARG A 420 -15.17 3.69 -11.34
C ARG A 420 -15.42 3.88 -9.85
N ARG A 421 -14.80 4.92 -9.31
CA ARG A 421 -14.95 5.35 -7.93
C ARG A 421 -15.34 6.81 -7.87
N VAL A 422 -16.28 7.14 -6.98
CA VAL A 422 -16.65 8.51 -6.61
C VAL A 422 -16.59 8.63 -5.09
N SER A 423 -16.49 9.86 -4.57
CA SER A 423 -16.46 10.09 -3.13
C SER A 423 -17.44 11.18 -2.75
N ALA A 424 -18.11 11.00 -1.61
CA ALA A 424 -18.94 12.01 -0.95
C ALA A 424 -18.19 12.52 0.29
N LYS A 425 -18.06 13.86 0.43
CA LYS A 425 -17.52 14.47 1.65
C LYS A 425 -18.40 14.09 2.82
N ASN A 426 -17.81 13.51 3.87
CA ASN A 426 -18.51 13.05 5.07
C ASN A 426 -17.77 13.53 6.32
N PRO A 427 -18.03 14.75 6.81
CA PRO A 427 -17.45 15.26 8.04
C PRO A 427 -17.93 14.47 9.27
N ASN A 428 -19.12 13.85 9.18
CA ASN A 428 -19.74 13.08 10.25
C ASN A 428 -19.70 11.58 9.92
N ARG A 429 -18.53 10.95 10.04
CA ARG A 429 -18.31 9.55 9.64
C ARG A 429 -19.28 8.55 10.26
N TRP A 430 -19.79 8.82 11.47
CA TRP A 430 -20.76 7.99 12.17
C TRP A 430 -22.14 7.89 11.44
N MET A 431 -22.43 8.79 10.50
CA MET A 431 -23.68 8.72 9.70
C MET A 431 -23.69 7.57 8.69
N TRP A 432 -22.54 6.97 8.42
CA TRP A 432 -22.41 5.79 7.57
C TRP A 432 -21.68 4.66 8.31
N ASP A 433 -22.37 3.55 8.55
CA ASP A 433 -21.84 2.34 9.15
C ASP A 433 -21.94 1.09 8.23
N GLY A 434 -22.41 1.28 6.99
CA GLY A 434 -22.63 0.19 6.03
C GLY A 434 -23.85 -0.69 6.31
N LYS A 435 -24.59 -0.45 7.39
CA LYS A 435 -25.69 -1.32 7.87
C LYS A 435 -26.97 -0.59 8.21
N ASN A 436 -26.91 0.73 8.40
CA ASN A 436 -28.05 1.56 8.83
C ASN A 436 -29.04 1.82 7.68
N GLN A 437 -30.11 2.58 7.99
CA GLN A 437 -31.17 2.94 7.03
C GLN A 437 -30.65 3.67 5.77
N HIS A 438 -29.51 4.35 5.84
CA HIS A 438 -28.91 5.00 4.67
C HIS A 438 -28.32 3.95 3.73
N ALA A 439 -27.73 2.89 4.29
CA ALA A 439 -27.26 1.75 3.51
C ALA A 439 -28.43 1.00 2.85
N ASP A 440 -29.56 0.81 3.54
CA ASP A 440 -30.78 0.21 2.98
C ASP A 440 -31.35 1.04 1.82
N SER A 441 -31.32 2.36 1.95
CA SER A 441 -31.73 3.28 0.88
C SER A 441 -30.85 3.18 -0.36
N VAL A 442 -29.53 3.08 -0.16
CA VAL A 442 -28.57 2.91 -1.27
C VAL A 442 -28.72 1.54 -1.92
N GLU A 443 -28.91 0.48 -1.15
CA GLU A 443 -29.18 -0.87 -1.68
C GLU A 443 -30.42 -0.88 -2.56
N THR A 444 -31.51 -0.29 -2.10
CA THR A 444 -32.76 -0.17 -2.87
C THR A 444 -32.54 0.61 -4.17
N MET A 445 -31.76 1.69 -4.13
CA MET A 445 -31.40 2.49 -5.31
C MET A 445 -30.60 1.65 -6.30
N ALA A 446 -29.58 0.93 -5.83
CA ALA A 446 -28.74 0.07 -6.68
C ALA A 446 -29.56 -1.04 -7.33
N LEU A 447 -30.40 -1.75 -6.55
CA LEU A 447 -31.28 -2.80 -7.06
C LEU A 447 -32.23 -2.29 -8.14
N THR A 448 -32.81 -1.08 -7.93
CA THR A 448 -33.71 -0.46 -8.91
C THR A 448 -32.98 -0.18 -10.24
N HIS A 449 -31.79 0.40 -10.19
CA HIS A 449 -31.00 0.68 -11.40
C HIS A 449 -30.59 -0.58 -12.14
N PHE A 450 -30.13 -1.62 -11.41
CA PHE A 450 -29.74 -2.89 -12.04
C PHE A 450 -30.94 -3.64 -12.63
N ALA A 451 -32.09 -3.67 -11.94
CA ALA A 451 -33.30 -4.29 -12.46
C ALA A 451 -33.84 -3.62 -13.75
N LEU A 452 -33.61 -2.30 -13.90
CA LEU A 452 -33.92 -1.60 -15.15
C LEU A 452 -32.91 -1.91 -16.27
N ALA A 453 -31.69 -2.28 -15.92
CA ALA A 453 -30.63 -2.60 -16.88
C ALA A 453 -30.66 -4.05 -17.38
N GLY A 454 -31.27 -4.98 -16.63
CA GLY A 454 -31.36 -6.37 -17.01
C GLY A 454 -31.70 -7.35 -15.90
N GLU A 455 -31.45 -8.63 -16.16
CA GLU A 455 -31.67 -9.69 -15.19
C GLU A 455 -30.63 -9.63 -14.06
N VAL A 456 -31.11 -9.54 -12.81
CA VAL A 456 -30.27 -9.51 -11.62
C VAL A 456 -30.41 -10.85 -10.89
N THR A 457 -29.27 -11.54 -10.69
CA THR A 457 -29.22 -12.81 -9.98
C THR A 457 -28.15 -12.78 -8.89
N ASN A 458 -28.18 -13.73 -7.97
CA ASN A 458 -27.19 -13.91 -6.91
C ASN A 458 -26.92 -12.65 -6.07
N TRP A 459 -27.99 -11.85 -5.79
CA TRP A 459 -27.86 -10.65 -4.98
C TRP A 459 -27.49 -10.98 -3.55
N GLN A 460 -26.38 -10.42 -3.08
CA GLN A 460 -25.89 -10.59 -1.73
C GLN A 460 -25.36 -9.26 -1.19
N ARG A 461 -25.75 -8.91 0.03
CA ARG A 461 -25.12 -7.86 0.83
C ARG A 461 -24.27 -8.53 1.90
N MET A 462 -23.01 -8.17 1.96
CA MET A 462 -22.02 -8.81 2.82
C MET A 462 -21.13 -7.79 3.49
N GLY A 463 -20.50 -8.17 4.58
CA GLY A 463 -19.38 -7.49 5.21
C GLY A 463 -18.07 -8.10 4.76
N LEU A 464 -16.98 -7.45 5.09
CA LEU A 464 -15.63 -7.92 4.86
C LEU A 464 -14.79 -7.65 6.12
N GLU A 465 -13.98 -8.62 6.51
CA GLU A 465 -13.02 -8.45 7.60
C GLU A 465 -12.10 -7.25 7.30
N GLY A 466 -11.85 -6.43 8.31
CA GLY A 466 -11.06 -5.20 8.14
C GLY A 466 -11.83 -3.96 7.67
N GLU A 467 -13.08 -4.11 7.24
CA GLU A 467 -13.90 -3.00 6.75
C GLU A 467 -15.25 -2.91 7.54
N PRO A 468 -15.23 -2.46 8.81
CA PRO A 468 -16.41 -2.49 9.68
C PRO A 468 -17.58 -1.64 9.18
N ASN A 469 -17.28 -0.59 8.39
CA ASN A 469 -18.26 0.35 7.84
C ASN A 469 -18.55 0.11 6.34
N LEU A 470 -18.17 -1.05 5.81
CA LEU A 470 -18.41 -1.41 4.42
C LEU A 470 -19.83 -1.93 4.23
N MET A 471 -20.52 -1.41 3.24
CA MET A 471 -21.60 -2.09 2.54
C MET A 471 -21.03 -2.64 1.23
N LEU A 472 -20.97 -3.96 1.10
CA LEU A 472 -20.54 -4.63 -0.13
C LEU A 472 -21.71 -5.40 -0.71
N ILE A 473 -22.10 -5.06 -1.94
CA ILE A 473 -23.10 -5.79 -2.71
C ILE A 473 -22.39 -6.56 -3.80
N ARG A 474 -22.74 -7.85 -3.92
CA ARG A 474 -22.36 -8.74 -4.98
C ARG A 474 -23.60 -9.23 -5.70
N CYS A 475 -23.59 -9.23 -7.01
CA CYS A 475 -24.64 -9.81 -7.83
C CYS A 475 -24.10 -10.14 -9.22
N GLN A 476 -24.96 -10.77 -10.02
CA GLN A 476 -24.75 -10.89 -11.46
C GLN A 476 -25.80 -10.04 -12.17
N LEU A 477 -25.37 -9.25 -13.16
CA LEU A 477 -26.23 -8.52 -14.09
C LEU A 477 -26.05 -9.10 -15.48
N ASN A 478 -27.12 -9.68 -16.03
CA ASN A 478 -27.08 -10.38 -17.33
C ASN A 478 -25.97 -11.44 -17.37
N GLY A 479 -25.77 -12.18 -16.25
CA GLY A 479 -24.77 -13.24 -16.10
C GLY A 479 -23.33 -12.75 -15.90
N SER A 480 -23.08 -11.45 -15.74
CA SER A 480 -21.75 -10.90 -15.46
C SER A 480 -21.65 -10.42 -14.01
N ASP A 481 -20.53 -10.72 -13.35
CA ASP A 481 -20.29 -10.34 -11.97
C ASP A 481 -20.22 -8.81 -11.81
N VAL A 482 -20.86 -8.32 -10.74
CA VAL A 482 -20.93 -6.92 -10.36
C VAL A 482 -20.62 -6.77 -8.87
N SER A 483 -19.90 -5.71 -8.55
CA SER A 483 -19.57 -5.33 -7.18
C SER A 483 -19.84 -3.85 -6.93
N LEU A 484 -20.63 -3.54 -5.92
CA LEU A 484 -20.82 -2.18 -5.40
C LEU A 484 -20.32 -2.14 -3.94
N GLY A 485 -19.26 -1.38 -3.69
CA GLY A 485 -18.69 -1.17 -2.38
C GLY A 485 -18.86 0.28 -1.92
N ILE A 486 -19.32 0.50 -0.69
CA ILE A 486 -19.41 1.83 -0.10
C ILE A 486 -18.81 1.77 1.30
N ARG A 487 -17.78 2.59 1.55
CA ARG A 487 -17.05 2.60 2.81
C ARG A 487 -16.58 3.99 3.21
N ASN A 488 -16.40 4.22 4.50
CA ASN A 488 -15.70 5.40 4.98
C ASN A 488 -14.20 5.29 4.71
N SER A 489 -13.57 6.40 4.32
CA SER A 489 -12.11 6.47 4.27
C SER A 489 -11.53 6.40 5.68
N GLY A 490 -10.48 5.59 5.88
CA GLY A 490 -9.75 5.51 7.15
C GLY A 490 -9.03 6.82 7.52
N THR A 491 -8.58 7.57 6.51
CA THR A 491 -7.70 8.74 6.69
C THR A 491 -8.35 10.08 6.37
N GLN A 492 -9.43 10.12 5.61
CA GLN A 492 -10.06 11.36 5.13
C GLN A 492 -11.54 11.41 5.50
N ALA A 493 -12.08 12.63 5.69
CA ALA A 493 -13.51 12.87 5.97
C ALA A 493 -14.38 12.68 4.72
N LYS A 494 -14.39 11.45 4.17
CA LYS A 494 -15.16 11.08 2.99
C LYS A 494 -15.67 9.63 3.06
N THR A 495 -16.76 9.38 2.34
CA THR A 495 -17.27 8.04 2.04
C THR A 495 -17.06 7.77 0.57
N SER A 496 -16.39 6.67 0.25
CA SER A 496 -16.09 6.24 -1.13
C SER A 496 -17.14 5.27 -1.62
N VAL A 497 -17.53 5.41 -2.88
CA VAL A 497 -18.46 4.53 -3.61
C VAL A 497 -17.69 3.95 -4.80
N SER A 498 -17.49 2.65 -4.82
CA SER A 498 -16.79 1.92 -5.88
C SER A 498 -17.77 0.98 -6.57
N LEU A 499 -17.89 1.07 -7.88
CA LEU A 499 -18.70 0.19 -8.71
C LEU A 499 -17.82 -0.48 -9.75
N ARG A 500 -17.90 -1.82 -9.83
CA ARG A 500 -17.04 -2.66 -10.67
C ARG A 500 -17.88 -3.69 -11.40
N PHE A 501 -17.56 -3.94 -12.66
CA PHE A 501 -18.13 -4.98 -13.51
C PHE A 501 -17.01 -5.86 -14.06
N ALA A 502 -17.26 -7.16 -14.18
CA ALA A 502 -16.34 -8.08 -14.86
C ALA A 502 -16.41 -7.98 -16.41
N LYS A 503 -17.06 -6.96 -16.94
CA LYS A 503 -17.12 -6.61 -18.38
C LYS A 503 -16.69 -5.17 -18.59
N ALA A 504 -16.07 -4.88 -19.73
CA ALA A 504 -15.66 -3.53 -20.11
C ALA A 504 -16.85 -2.58 -20.31
N ASP A 505 -17.97 -3.10 -20.80
CA ASP A 505 -19.23 -2.33 -20.94
C ASP A 505 -20.27 -2.83 -19.94
N PRO A 506 -20.71 -1.99 -19.00
CA PRO A 506 -21.79 -2.31 -18.06
C PRO A 506 -23.15 -2.57 -18.71
N GLY A 507 -23.37 -2.14 -19.97
CA GLY A 507 -24.65 -2.25 -20.69
C GLY A 507 -25.72 -1.25 -20.24
N PHE A 508 -25.39 -0.26 -19.39
CA PHE A 508 -26.25 0.84 -18.97
C PHE A 508 -25.38 2.01 -18.44
N ASP A 509 -26.02 3.17 -18.19
CA ASP A 509 -25.29 4.31 -17.60
C ASP A 509 -24.95 4.10 -16.12
N ALA A 510 -23.85 3.36 -15.88
CA ALA A 510 -23.33 3.09 -14.54
C ALA A 510 -22.84 4.35 -13.81
N MET A 511 -22.47 5.40 -14.56
CA MET A 511 -22.12 6.70 -13.96
C MET A 511 -23.32 7.41 -13.38
N LEU A 512 -24.51 7.24 -13.97
CA LEU A 512 -25.76 7.78 -13.41
C LEU A 512 -26.05 7.17 -12.04
N LEU A 513 -25.89 5.84 -11.88
CA LEU A 513 -26.03 5.18 -10.58
C LEU A 513 -25.02 5.74 -9.55
N LEU A 514 -23.73 5.81 -9.91
CA LEU A 514 -22.70 6.35 -9.02
C LEU A 514 -23.01 7.79 -8.58
N ARG A 515 -23.40 8.66 -9.51
CA ARG A 515 -23.78 10.05 -9.20
C ARG A 515 -25.02 10.12 -8.33
N SER A 516 -26.00 9.24 -8.55
CA SER A 516 -27.23 9.18 -7.75
C SER A 516 -26.92 8.82 -6.30
N ILE A 517 -26.08 7.80 -6.08
CA ILE A 517 -25.62 7.40 -4.75
C ILE A 517 -24.79 8.54 -4.11
N GLN A 518 -23.83 9.11 -4.84
CA GLN A 518 -23.00 10.20 -4.35
C GLN A 518 -23.85 11.40 -3.90
N ASN A 519 -24.82 11.81 -4.69
CA ASN A 519 -25.72 12.92 -4.38
C ASN A 519 -26.61 12.61 -3.15
N PHE A 520 -27.09 11.37 -3.03
CA PHE A 520 -27.84 10.94 -1.86
C PHE A 520 -26.97 11.06 -0.59
N LEU A 521 -25.74 10.54 -0.62
CA LEU A 521 -24.83 10.59 0.52
C LEU A 521 -24.44 12.04 0.87
N LEU A 522 -24.15 12.88 -0.12
CA LEU A 522 -23.84 14.30 0.10
C LEU A 522 -24.98 15.05 0.80
N ARG A 523 -26.25 14.81 0.39
CA ARG A 523 -27.43 15.42 1.04
C ARG A 523 -27.62 14.87 2.45
N THR A 524 -27.34 13.59 2.67
CA THR A 524 -27.46 12.94 3.97
C THR A 524 -26.41 13.45 4.96
N PHE A 525 -25.15 13.58 4.53
CA PHE A 525 -24.04 13.95 5.42
C PHE A 525 -23.94 15.46 5.65
N ASN A 526 -24.49 16.27 4.75
CA ASN A 526 -24.46 17.72 4.81
C ASN A 526 -25.90 18.26 4.67
N PRO A 527 -26.80 17.96 5.63
CA PRO A 527 -28.15 18.55 5.59
C PRO A 527 -27.99 20.06 5.66
N VAL A 528 -28.50 20.75 4.64
CA VAL A 528 -28.60 22.23 4.64
C VAL A 528 -29.45 22.59 5.84
N ALA A 529 -28.90 23.35 6.78
CA ALA A 529 -29.70 23.94 7.85
C ALA A 529 -30.79 24.85 7.19
N HIS A 530 -32.01 24.40 7.21
CA HIS A 530 -33.17 25.18 6.81
C HIS A 530 -33.60 26.12 7.93
#